data_59598b23d40b81bdd0976b5f32115cf9
#
_entry.id   59598b23d40b81bdd0976b5f32115cf9
#
_cell.length_a   1.000
_cell.length_b   1.000
_cell.length_c   1.000
_cell.angle_alpha   90.00
_cell.angle_beta   90.00
_cell.angle_gamma   90.00
#
_symmetry.space_group_name_H-M   'P 1'
#
loop_
_entity.id
_entity.type
_entity.pdbx_description
1 polymer ?
#
loop_
_entity_poly.entity_id
_entity_poly.type
_entity_poly.pdbx_seq_one_letter_code
_entity_poly.pdbx_strand_id
1 'polypeptide(L)'
;VGCRNSNKGVALYNGKLFRGTLDAFVIALDMKTGKEVWRQKAAEWKEGYSMTVAPQIANGVVITGCSGAEFGARCFLDGWDPETGKKLWRRYTTAGPGEKGHETWEPREAYLRGGASTWITGSYDPELDLVYWGTGNGGPWNDANRKGDNLYVASVIAIRPKTGEIVWHYQFAPNDVWDWDTWELIQGDVSVNGHRRKVIMQMSRNGFLYVIDRTNGQLLSANPYAKVNWATHVDLKTGRPVESEESKKLRAGGTIQIWPSINGAKNWPHAAFNPNTGLLYANTLHSYSTFKFTPLEAYKAGFRYTGIENIYPPTPTDEPSGHMEAIDPVTAKPKWRVPLVGYRNASAMLATGGGLIFTGKFSGEIVALDADTGAQLWSFKTSSGINAQPITWTKNGKQYVTVLSGLGGVSSARRGLPNTLPAGGSVWTFALFDQ
;
A
#
# COMPACT_ATOMS: atom_id res chain seq x y z
N VAL A 1 -7.96 -17.28 4.35
CA VAL A 1 -7.08 -16.90 3.28
C VAL A 1 -7.00 -15.37 3.24
N GLY A 2 -5.83 -14.81 2.99
CA GLY A 2 -5.58 -13.37 2.84
C GLY A 2 -5.89 -12.53 4.08
N CYS A 3 -6.28 -11.28 3.86
CA CYS A 3 -6.49 -10.27 4.89
C CYS A 3 -7.86 -10.36 5.60
N ARG A 4 -8.45 -11.55 5.74
CA ARG A 4 -9.79 -11.77 6.33
C ARG A 4 -10.86 -10.93 5.60
N ASN A 5 -11.84 -10.37 6.30
CA ASN A 5 -12.97 -9.63 5.72
C ASN A 5 -12.60 -8.19 5.26
N SER A 6 -11.44 -8.00 4.65
CA SER A 6 -11.00 -6.69 4.19
C SER A 6 -11.35 -6.48 2.72
N ASN A 7 -11.93 -5.33 2.40
CA ASN A 7 -12.08 -4.81 1.05
C ASN A 7 -11.74 -3.31 1.08
N LYS A 8 -11.02 -2.83 0.08
CA LYS A 8 -10.49 -1.45 0.07
C LYS A 8 -11.33 -0.48 -0.75
N GLY A 9 -12.48 -0.95 -1.22
CA GLY A 9 -13.41 -0.09 -1.94
C GLY A 9 -13.87 -0.66 -3.28
N VAL A 10 -14.43 0.22 -4.09
CA VAL A 10 -15.06 -0.08 -5.37
C VAL A 10 -14.63 0.95 -6.41
N ALA A 11 -14.79 0.63 -7.69
CA ALA A 11 -14.69 1.60 -8.78
C ALA A 11 -16.06 1.83 -9.41
N LEU A 12 -16.28 3.04 -9.92
CA LEU A 12 -17.51 3.44 -10.58
C LEU A 12 -17.21 3.83 -12.03
N TYR A 13 -17.92 3.26 -12.98
CA TYR A 13 -17.78 3.62 -14.40
C TYR A 13 -19.01 3.20 -15.20
N ASN A 14 -19.46 4.04 -16.12
CA ASN A 14 -20.59 3.78 -17.02
C ASN A 14 -21.84 3.19 -16.32
N GLY A 15 -22.24 3.78 -15.19
CA GLY A 15 -23.41 3.33 -14.43
C GLY A 15 -23.25 1.98 -13.71
N LYS A 16 -22.04 1.46 -13.63
CA LYS A 16 -21.70 0.21 -12.94
C LYS A 16 -20.74 0.44 -11.79
N LEU A 17 -20.86 -0.40 -10.78
CA LEU A 17 -19.96 -0.52 -9.63
C LEU A 17 -19.17 -1.81 -9.76
N PHE A 18 -17.85 -1.72 -9.70
CA PHE A 18 -16.94 -2.86 -9.79
C PHE A 18 -16.27 -3.14 -8.46
N ARG A 19 -16.17 -4.41 -8.07
CA ARG A 19 -15.41 -4.83 -6.88
C ARG A 19 -14.82 -6.22 -7.03
N GLY A 20 -13.73 -6.46 -6.30
CA GLY A 20 -13.19 -7.80 -6.06
C GLY A 20 -13.86 -8.47 -4.85
N THR A 21 -13.89 -9.80 -4.84
CA THR A 21 -14.41 -10.60 -3.73
C THR A 21 -13.33 -11.47 -3.09
N LEU A 22 -13.55 -11.92 -1.85
CA LEU A 22 -12.55 -12.71 -1.12
C LEU A 22 -12.38 -14.13 -1.66
N ASP A 23 -13.38 -14.63 -2.40
CA ASP A 23 -13.33 -15.89 -3.14
C ASP A 23 -12.79 -15.75 -4.57
N ALA A 24 -12.09 -14.62 -4.81
CA ALA A 24 -11.34 -14.33 -6.03
C ALA A 24 -12.19 -14.17 -7.30
N PHE A 25 -13.38 -13.57 -7.18
CA PHE A 25 -14.16 -13.08 -8.32
C PHE A 25 -14.02 -11.56 -8.47
N VAL A 26 -14.27 -11.09 -9.68
CA VAL A 26 -14.54 -9.68 -10.00
C VAL A 26 -16.01 -9.60 -10.42
N ILE A 27 -16.74 -8.65 -9.86
CA ILE A 27 -18.16 -8.46 -10.12
C ILE A 27 -18.45 -7.03 -10.56
N ALA A 28 -19.45 -6.87 -11.44
CA ALA A 28 -20.06 -5.59 -11.78
C ALA A 28 -21.51 -5.59 -11.35
N LEU A 29 -21.92 -4.52 -10.68
CA LEU A 29 -23.29 -4.28 -10.26
C LEU A 29 -23.82 -3.04 -10.98
N ASP A 30 -25.09 -3.05 -11.37
CA ASP A 30 -25.79 -1.86 -11.83
C ASP A 30 -25.98 -0.88 -10.66
N MET A 31 -25.54 0.36 -10.81
CA MET A 31 -25.54 1.35 -9.72
C MET A 31 -26.94 1.78 -9.26
N LYS A 32 -27.96 1.66 -10.12
CA LYS A 32 -29.33 2.08 -9.79
C LYS A 32 -30.09 0.98 -9.04
N THR A 33 -29.90 -0.28 -9.47
CA THR A 33 -30.70 -1.40 -9.00
C THR A 33 -29.95 -2.32 -8.04
N GLY A 34 -28.60 -2.24 -7.99
CA GLY A 34 -27.74 -3.16 -7.25
C GLY A 34 -27.68 -4.57 -7.85
N LYS A 35 -28.34 -4.82 -8.98
CA LYS A 35 -28.32 -6.14 -9.63
C LYS A 35 -26.96 -6.44 -10.24
N GLU A 36 -26.55 -7.69 -10.15
CA GLU A 36 -25.32 -8.17 -10.80
C GLU A 36 -25.47 -8.12 -12.33
N VAL A 37 -24.52 -7.45 -12.99
CA VAL A 37 -24.43 -7.36 -14.45
C VAL A 37 -23.58 -8.51 -15.00
N TRP A 38 -22.43 -8.73 -14.37
CA TRP A 38 -21.55 -9.85 -14.68
C TRP A 38 -20.67 -10.23 -13.48
N ARG A 39 -20.18 -11.48 -13.50
CA ARG A 39 -19.27 -12.06 -12.52
C ARG A 39 -18.21 -12.88 -13.23
N GLN A 40 -16.94 -12.67 -12.93
CA GLN A 40 -15.82 -13.40 -13.53
C GLN A 40 -14.89 -13.94 -12.45
N LYS A 41 -14.50 -15.20 -12.56
CA LYS A 41 -13.50 -15.83 -11.69
C LYS A 41 -12.11 -15.37 -12.12
N ALA A 42 -11.37 -14.72 -11.22
CA ALA A 42 -10.00 -14.26 -11.46
C ALA A 42 -8.97 -15.34 -11.11
N ALA A 43 -9.16 -16.06 -9.99
CA ALA A 43 -8.22 -17.07 -9.50
C ALA A 43 -8.93 -18.14 -8.64
N GLU A 44 -8.17 -19.14 -8.18
CA GLU A 44 -8.66 -20.15 -7.26
C GLU A 44 -8.35 -19.76 -5.81
N TRP A 45 -9.37 -19.39 -5.04
CA TRP A 45 -9.19 -18.92 -3.67
C TRP A 45 -8.58 -19.98 -2.73
N LYS A 46 -8.83 -21.27 -3.00
CA LYS A 46 -8.26 -22.40 -2.22
C LYS A 46 -6.74 -22.48 -2.34
N GLU A 47 -6.16 -21.89 -3.39
CA GLU A 47 -4.71 -21.76 -3.59
C GLU A 47 -4.11 -20.52 -2.91
N GLY A 48 -4.89 -19.78 -2.13
CA GLY A 48 -4.43 -18.63 -1.37
C GLY A 48 -4.75 -17.27 -1.99
N TYR A 49 -5.42 -17.22 -3.15
CA TYR A 49 -5.79 -15.94 -3.78
C TYR A 49 -7.04 -15.31 -3.16
N SER A 50 -7.04 -13.99 -3.10
CA SER A 50 -8.22 -13.17 -2.80
C SER A 50 -8.13 -11.81 -3.47
N MET A 51 -9.29 -11.16 -3.72
CA MET A 51 -9.35 -9.84 -4.37
C MET A 51 -9.76 -8.81 -3.33
N THR A 52 -8.79 -8.21 -2.64
CA THR A 52 -9.05 -7.21 -1.58
C THR A 52 -8.93 -5.77 -2.06
N VAL A 53 -8.37 -5.56 -3.23
CA VAL A 53 -8.08 -4.26 -3.84
C VAL A 53 -9.33 -3.61 -4.41
N ALA A 54 -9.44 -2.28 -4.32
CA ALA A 54 -10.40 -1.54 -5.13
C ALA A 54 -9.94 -1.55 -6.60
N PRO A 55 -10.81 -1.85 -7.57
CA PRO A 55 -10.44 -1.76 -8.98
C PRO A 55 -10.05 -0.33 -9.38
N GLN A 56 -9.16 -0.19 -10.36
CA GLN A 56 -8.80 1.08 -10.99
C GLN A 56 -9.41 1.15 -12.38
N ILE A 57 -10.10 2.24 -12.69
CA ILE A 57 -10.51 2.53 -14.07
C ILE A 57 -9.41 3.33 -14.76
N ALA A 58 -8.95 2.83 -15.91
CA ALA A 58 -7.93 3.48 -16.71
C ALA A 58 -8.22 3.28 -18.19
N ASN A 59 -8.37 4.35 -18.96
CA ASN A 59 -8.64 4.36 -20.40
C ASN A 59 -9.72 3.34 -20.81
N GLY A 60 -10.86 3.29 -20.06
CA GLY A 60 -11.97 2.39 -20.33
C GLY A 60 -11.72 0.90 -20.00
N VAL A 61 -10.70 0.59 -19.24
CA VAL A 61 -10.41 -0.77 -18.72
C VAL A 61 -10.59 -0.79 -17.21
N VAL A 62 -11.22 -1.83 -16.68
CA VAL A 62 -11.28 -2.13 -15.26
C VAL A 62 -10.06 -2.96 -14.91
N ILE A 63 -9.14 -2.42 -14.10
CA ILE A 63 -7.92 -3.13 -13.71
C ILE A 63 -8.06 -3.59 -12.26
N THR A 64 -7.76 -4.87 -12.02
CA THR A 64 -7.83 -5.50 -10.70
C THR A 64 -6.53 -6.20 -10.37
N GLY A 65 -6.20 -6.24 -9.09
CA GLY A 65 -5.05 -6.98 -8.57
C GLY A 65 -5.46 -8.12 -7.65
N CYS A 66 -4.49 -8.86 -7.11
CA CYS A 66 -4.72 -9.95 -6.17
C CYS A 66 -3.86 -9.87 -4.92
N SER A 67 -4.35 -10.49 -3.84
CA SER A 67 -3.63 -10.78 -2.59
C SER A 67 -3.28 -12.25 -2.53
N GLY A 68 -2.26 -12.62 -1.76
CA GLY A 68 -1.91 -14.04 -1.52
C GLY A 68 -0.41 -14.34 -1.49
N ALA A 69 0.46 -13.33 -1.48
CA ALA A 69 1.91 -13.54 -1.49
C ALA A 69 2.38 -14.47 -0.36
N GLU A 70 1.86 -14.31 0.86
CA GLU A 70 2.20 -15.14 2.02
C GLU A 70 1.69 -16.58 1.94
N PHE A 71 0.91 -16.89 0.92
CA PHE A 71 0.37 -18.22 0.64
C PHE A 71 1.02 -18.86 -0.58
N GLY A 72 2.12 -18.27 -1.07
CA GLY A 72 2.82 -18.74 -2.26
C GLY A 72 2.02 -18.57 -3.56
N ALA A 73 1.15 -17.57 -3.64
CA ALA A 73 0.44 -17.22 -4.85
C ALA A 73 1.38 -16.54 -5.85
N ARG A 74 1.26 -16.84 -7.14
CA ARG A 74 1.83 -16.06 -8.23
C ARG A 74 0.89 -14.93 -8.58
N CYS A 75 1.13 -13.74 -8.04
CA CYS A 75 0.22 -12.63 -8.19
C CYS A 75 0.26 -11.97 -9.58
N PHE A 76 -0.79 -11.20 -9.87
CA PHE A 76 -1.01 -10.62 -11.20
C PHE A 76 -1.88 -9.35 -11.13
N LEU A 77 -1.93 -8.64 -12.26
CA LEU A 77 -2.96 -7.67 -12.63
C LEU A 77 -3.79 -8.23 -13.78
N ASP A 78 -5.09 -8.03 -13.74
CA ASP A 78 -6.02 -8.33 -14.83
C ASP A 78 -6.69 -7.06 -15.33
N GLY A 79 -6.78 -6.90 -16.65
CA GLY A 79 -7.62 -5.92 -17.31
C GLY A 79 -8.90 -6.56 -17.82
N TRP A 80 -10.05 -5.90 -17.55
CA TRP A 80 -11.38 -6.38 -17.90
C TRP A 80 -12.15 -5.36 -18.73
N ASP A 81 -12.92 -5.84 -19.68
CA ASP A 81 -13.91 -5.03 -20.37
C ASP A 81 -15.05 -4.67 -19.40
N PRO A 82 -15.37 -3.38 -19.19
CA PRO A 82 -16.36 -2.96 -18.19
C PRO A 82 -17.79 -3.37 -18.54
N GLU A 83 -18.10 -3.58 -19.81
CA GLU A 83 -19.46 -3.92 -20.25
C GLU A 83 -19.75 -5.41 -20.15
N THR A 84 -18.82 -6.23 -20.58
CA THR A 84 -18.99 -7.68 -20.74
C THR A 84 -18.33 -8.51 -19.66
N GLY A 85 -17.38 -7.95 -18.92
CA GLY A 85 -16.53 -8.69 -17.97
C GLY A 85 -15.50 -9.58 -18.67
N LYS A 86 -15.35 -9.49 -20.00
CA LYS A 86 -14.31 -10.24 -20.72
C LYS A 86 -12.93 -9.82 -20.23
N LYS A 87 -12.09 -10.79 -19.86
CA LYS A 87 -10.70 -10.53 -19.55
C LYS A 87 -9.93 -10.17 -20.82
N LEU A 88 -9.36 -8.96 -20.84
CA LEU A 88 -8.60 -8.42 -21.97
C LEU A 88 -7.15 -8.89 -21.92
N TRP A 89 -6.54 -8.87 -20.71
CA TRP A 89 -5.17 -9.29 -20.50
C TRP A 89 -4.94 -9.71 -19.05
N ARG A 90 -3.84 -10.46 -18.82
CA ARG A 90 -3.25 -10.73 -17.53
C ARG A 90 -1.77 -10.41 -17.57
N ARG A 91 -1.29 -9.65 -16.57
CA ARG A 91 0.12 -9.37 -16.33
C ARG A 91 0.54 -9.97 -14.99
N TYR A 92 1.36 -11.02 -15.02
CA TYR A 92 1.96 -11.52 -13.81
C TYR A 92 3.01 -10.53 -13.27
N THR A 93 3.10 -10.42 -11.95
CA THR A 93 4.04 -9.55 -11.24
C THR A 93 5.29 -10.26 -10.78
N THR A 94 5.40 -11.55 -11.07
CA THR A 94 6.63 -12.35 -10.99
C THR A 94 6.97 -12.83 -12.38
N ALA A 95 8.10 -12.37 -12.92
CA ALA A 95 8.48 -12.63 -14.30
C ALA A 95 8.72 -14.12 -14.55
N GLY A 96 8.03 -14.66 -15.56
CA GLY A 96 8.14 -16.05 -15.98
C GLY A 96 8.95 -16.22 -17.27
N PRO A 97 9.05 -17.45 -17.81
CA PRO A 97 9.79 -17.74 -19.04
C PRO A 97 9.38 -16.81 -20.19
N GLY A 98 10.38 -16.23 -20.87
CA GLY A 98 10.18 -15.30 -21.99
C GLY A 98 9.84 -13.86 -21.57
N GLU A 99 9.63 -13.59 -20.30
CA GLU A 99 9.39 -12.23 -19.76
C GLU A 99 10.71 -11.63 -19.25
N LYS A 100 10.91 -10.32 -19.48
CA LYS A 100 12.03 -9.56 -18.91
C LYS A 100 11.96 -9.62 -17.39
N GLY A 101 13.07 -9.98 -16.73
CA GLY A 101 13.15 -10.16 -15.30
C GLY A 101 13.09 -11.62 -14.84
N HIS A 102 12.78 -12.58 -15.72
CA HIS A 102 12.83 -14.00 -15.36
C HIS A 102 14.25 -14.46 -14.97
N GLU A 103 15.26 -13.86 -15.57
CA GLU A 103 16.68 -14.08 -15.24
C GLU A 103 17.05 -13.73 -13.80
N THR A 104 16.21 -12.95 -13.11
CA THR A 104 16.43 -12.53 -11.71
C THR A 104 15.91 -13.51 -10.67
N TRP A 105 15.38 -14.65 -11.09
CA TRP A 105 14.86 -15.73 -10.24
C TRP A 105 15.80 -16.91 -10.22
N GLU A 106 16.21 -17.37 -9.03
CA GLU A 106 17.06 -18.54 -8.85
C GLU A 106 16.56 -19.38 -7.65
N PRO A 107 16.16 -20.67 -7.85
CA PRO A 107 16.05 -21.34 -9.18
C PRO A 107 14.98 -20.67 -10.07
N ARG A 108 15.07 -20.92 -11.36
CA ARG A 108 14.23 -20.24 -12.36
C ARG A 108 12.72 -20.40 -12.12
N GLU A 109 12.28 -21.52 -11.58
CA GLU A 109 10.88 -21.83 -11.27
C GLU A 109 10.36 -21.15 -9.98
N ALA A 110 11.22 -20.52 -9.16
CA ALA A 110 10.82 -19.88 -7.92
C ALA A 110 9.72 -18.79 -8.12
N TYR A 111 9.66 -18.18 -9.32
CA TYR A 111 8.59 -17.23 -9.67
C TYR A 111 7.18 -17.79 -9.54
N LEU A 112 6.99 -19.10 -9.64
CA LEU A 112 5.68 -19.77 -9.52
C LEU A 112 5.05 -19.57 -8.12
N ARG A 113 5.87 -19.32 -7.10
CA ARG A 113 5.45 -19.06 -5.72
C ARG A 113 5.92 -17.69 -5.22
N GLY A 114 6.37 -16.85 -6.15
CA GLY A 114 7.15 -15.64 -5.88
C GLY A 114 6.40 -14.48 -5.22
N GLY A 115 5.09 -14.56 -5.01
CA GLY A 115 4.33 -13.51 -4.34
C GLY A 115 4.07 -12.30 -5.23
N ALA A 116 4.66 -11.15 -4.89
CA ALA A 116 4.50 -9.86 -5.57
C ALA A 116 3.02 -9.42 -5.71
N SER A 117 2.26 -9.47 -4.60
CA SER A 117 0.83 -9.16 -4.56
C SER A 117 0.53 -7.73 -5.03
N THR A 118 -0.65 -7.53 -5.63
CA THR A 118 -1.12 -6.26 -6.19
C THR A 118 -2.37 -5.78 -5.43
N TRP A 119 -2.31 -5.89 -4.12
CA TRP A 119 -3.44 -5.78 -3.20
C TRP A 119 -3.81 -4.35 -2.78
N ILE A 120 -3.05 -3.35 -3.21
CA ILE A 120 -3.34 -1.93 -3.07
C ILE A 120 -3.58 -1.34 -4.46
N THR A 121 -4.58 -0.47 -4.57
CA THR A 121 -4.96 0.17 -5.83
C THR A 121 -3.84 1.05 -6.36
N GLY A 122 -3.57 0.96 -7.65
CA GLY A 122 -2.63 1.82 -8.35
C GLY A 122 -3.19 3.21 -8.63
N SER A 123 -2.43 4.03 -9.34
CA SER A 123 -2.87 5.35 -9.80
C SER A 123 -2.73 5.47 -11.32
N TYR A 124 -3.69 6.15 -11.96
CA TYR A 124 -3.70 6.35 -13.42
C TYR A 124 -3.29 7.77 -13.78
N ASP A 125 -2.37 7.90 -14.71
CA ASP A 125 -1.99 9.17 -15.35
C ASP A 125 -2.60 9.21 -16.76
N PRO A 126 -3.66 10.00 -16.99
CA PRO A 126 -4.29 10.08 -18.30
C PRO A 126 -3.46 10.85 -19.33
N GLU A 127 -2.52 11.68 -18.91
CA GLU A 127 -1.65 12.43 -19.81
C GLU A 127 -0.60 11.52 -20.48
N LEU A 128 -0.04 10.58 -19.70
CA LEU A 128 0.95 9.61 -20.17
C LEU A 128 0.33 8.29 -20.63
N ASP A 129 -0.97 8.10 -20.38
CA ASP A 129 -1.70 6.83 -20.51
C ASP A 129 -0.97 5.67 -19.83
N LEU A 130 -0.57 5.89 -18.57
CA LEU A 130 0.12 4.93 -17.72
C LEU A 130 -0.62 4.69 -16.42
N VAL A 131 -0.70 3.44 -16.02
CA VAL A 131 -1.10 3.04 -14.66
C VAL A 131 0.15 2.64 -13.90
N TYR A 132 0.35 3.27 -12.75
CA TYR A 132 1.41 2.91 -11.81
C TYR A 132 0.82 1.99 -10.75
N TRP A 133 1.41 0.81 -10.60
CA TRP A 133 0.92 -0.17 -9.63
C TRP A 133 2.05 -0.69 -8.76
N GLY A 134 1.81 -0.69 -7.43
CA GLY A 134 2.74 -1.26 -6.47
C GLY A 134 2.62 -2.77 -6.38
N THR A 135 3.74 -3.46 -6.28
CA THR A 135 3.80 -4.90 -6.04
C THR A 135 4.28 -5.20 -4.64
N GLY A 136 3.79 -6.28 -4.07
CA GLY A 136 4.07 -6.66 -2.70
C GLY A 136 5.32 -7.50 -2.52
N ASN A 137 5.40 -8.05 -1.32
CA ASN A 137 6.49 -8.88 -0.82
C ASN A 137 6.78 -10.10 -1.69
N GLY A 138 8.02 -10.59 -1.58
CA GLY A 138 8.42 -11.90 -2.09
C GLY A 138 7.77 -13.04 -1.31
N GLY A 139 7.55 -14.16 -1.99
CA GLY A 139 7.05 -15.41 -1.39
C GLY A 139 8.02 -16.57 -1.65
N PRO A 140 8.43 -17.31 -0.60
CA PRO A 140 8.34 -17.04 0.83
C PRO A 140 9.23 -15.87 1.28
N TRP A 141 9.06 -15.33 2.48
CA TRP A 141 9.92 -14.26 3.00
C TRP A 141 11.35 -14.75 3.27
N ASN A 142 11.53 -15.95 3.79
CA ASN A 142 12.85 -16.60 3.77
C ASN A 142 13.22 -16.91 2.32
N ASP A 143 14.32 -16.30 1.84
CA ASP A 143 14.77 -16.38 0.45
C ASP A 143 15.61 -17.62 0.13
N ALA A 144 15.63 -18.64 1.01
CA ALA A 144 16.46 -19.82 0.84
C ALA A 144 16.26 -20.54 -0.51
N ASN A 145 15.05 -20.45 -1.07
CA ASN A 145 14.65 -21.07 -2.34
C ASN A 145 14.26 -20.05 -3.44
N ARG A 146 14.62 -18.77 -3.31
CA ARG A 146 14.38 -17.72 -4.32
C ARG A 146 15.47 -16.65 -4.29
N LYS A 147 16.66 -17.00 -4.73
CA LYS A 147 17.78 -16.05 -4.85
C LYS A 147 17.60 -15.13 -6.05
N GLY A 148 18.43 -14.08 -6.10
CA GLY A 148 18.37 -13.02 -7.10
C GLY A 148 17.40 -11.90 -6.73
N ASP A 149 17.24 -10.90 -7.60
CA ASP A 149 16.43 -9.70 -7.34
C ASP A 149 14.91 -9.97 -7.30
N ASN A 150 14.46 -11.05 -7.95
CA ASN A 150 13.07 -11.51 -8.00
C ASN A 150 12.11 -10.46 -8.61
N LEU A 151 12.37 -9.99 -9.80
CA LEU A 151 11.50 -9.01 -10.46
C LEU A 151 10.09 -9.60 -10.73
N TYR A 152 9.02 -8.86 -10.35
CA TYR A 152 8.94 -7.49 -9.87
C TYR A 152 8.44 -7.42 -8.42
N VAL A 153 9.07 -8.10 -7.48
CA VAL A 153 8.76 -8.03 -6.05
C VAL A 153 9.09 -6.62 -5.53
N ALA A 154 8.30 -6.10 -4.58
CA ALA A 154 8.50 -4.82 -3.88
C ALA A 154 8.87 -3.67 -4.84
N SER A 155 8.10 -3.52 -5.91
CA SER A 155 8.37 -2.60 -7.01
C SER A 155 7.18 -1.69 -7.31
N VAL A 156 7.42 -0.61 -8.03
CA VAL A 156 6.43 0.02 -8.88
C VAL A 156 6.60 -0.47 -10.31
N ILE A 157 5.51 -0.82 -10.96
CA ILE A 157 5.45 -1.08 -12.40
C ILE A 157 4.54 -0.04 -13.06
N ALA A 158 5.00 0.56 -14.16
CA ALA A 158 4.19 1.41 -15.01
C ALA A 158 3.70 0.61 -16.20
N ILE A 159 2.39 0.49 -16.36
CA ILE A 159 1.78 -0.35 -17.39
C ILE A 159 0.86 0.43 -18.32
N ARG A 160 0.74 -0.05 -19.56
CA ARG A 160 -0.30 0.42 -20.49
C ARG A 160 -1.65 -0.18 -20.11
N PRO A 161 -2.70 0.63 -19.87
CA PRO A 161 -3.99 0.11 -19.41
C PRO A 161 -4.67 -0.84 -20.39
N LYS A 162 -4.50 -0.64 -21.70
CA LYS A 162 -5.11 -1.46 -22.74
C LYS A 162 -4.48 -2.85 -22.94
N THR A 163 -3.20 -3.00 -22.60
CA THR A 163 -2.42 -4.22 -22.92
C THR A 163 -1.80 -4.90 -21.70
N GLY A 164 -1.68 -4.19 -20.56
CA GLY A 164 -0.93 -4.66 -19.41
C GLY A 164 0.58 -4.72 -19.63
N GLU A 165 1.10 -4.12 -20.70
CA GLU A 165 2.52 -4.03 -21.01
C GLU A 165 3.25 -3.19 -19.96
N ILE A 166 4.36 -3.71 -19.39
CA ILE A 166 5.24 -2.96 -18.49
C ILE A 166 6.14 -2.05 -19.33
N VAL A 167 5.97 -0.73 -19.17
CA VAL A 167 6.79 0.28 -19.87
C VAL A 167 8.10 0.53 -19.12
N TRP A 168 8.02 0.65 -17.80
CA TRP A 168 9.17 0.76 -16.91
C TRP A 168 8.82 0.24 -15.51
N HIS A 169 9.83 0.00 -14.70
CA HIS A 169 9.68 -0.38 -13.29
C HIS A 169 10.80 0.24 -12.45
N TYR A 170 10.55 0.32 -11.13
CA TYR A 170 11.58 0.61 -10.13
C TYR A 170 11.36 -0.32 -8.92
N GLN A 171 12.43 -0.97 -8.45
CA GLN A 171 12.38 -1.92 -7.34
C GLN A 171 12.92 -1.29 -6.06
N PHE A 172 12.07 -1.16 -5.02
CA PHE A 172 12.40 -0.52 -3.74
C PHE A 172 13.21 -1.42 -2.80
N ALA A 173 12.99 -2.71 -2.87
CA ALA A 173 13.67 -3.72 -2.06
C ALA A 173 13.96 -4.97 -2.91
N PRO A 174 15.11 -5.03 -3.62
CA PRO A 174 15.54 -6.24 -4.32
C PRO A 174 15.59 -7.43 -3.38
N ASN A 175 15.11 -8.60 -3.84
CA ASN A 175 15.03 -9.82 -3.02
C ASN A 175 14.37 -9.56 -1.65
N ASP A 176 13.21 -8.88 -1.63
CA ASP A 176 12.54 -8.51 -0.40
C ASP A 176 12.28 -9.72 0.52
N VAL A 177 12.81 -9.67 1.73
CA VAL A 177 12.65 -10.68 2.80
C VAL A 177 11.91 -10.12 4.02
N TRP A 178 11.47 -8.87 3.93
CA TRP A 178 11.01 -8.07 5.05
C TRP A 178 9.50 -7.89 5.10
N ASP A 179 8.73 -8.41 4.11
CA ASP A 179 7.33 -8.08 3.92
C ASP A 179 7.13 -6.58 3.62
N TRP A 180 8.01 -5.98 2.84
CA TRP A 180 7.93 -4.55 2.50
C TRP A 180 7.29 -4.32 1.14
N ASP A 181 5.96 -4.41 1.17
CA ASP A 181 5.11 -4.11 0.01
C ASP A 181 5.25 -2.66 -0.45
N THR A 182 5.01 -2.46 -1.73
CA THR A 182 4.74 -1.16 -2.33
C THR A 182 3.24 -0.92 -2.41
N TRP A 183 2.80 0.23 -1.92
CA TRP A 183 1.38 0.60 -1.91
C TRP A 183 1.07 1.84 -2.74
N GLU A 184 0.28 2.81 -2.19
CA GLU A 184 -0.13 3.98 -2.96
C GLU A 184 1.05 4.69 -3.60
N LEU A 185 0.88 5.07 -4.85
CA LEU A 185 1.86 5.78 -5.67
C LEU A 185 1.28 7.16 -5.94
N ILE A 186 1.76 8.15 -5.17
CA ILE A 186 1.19 9.49 -5.16
C ILE A 186 1.81 10.29 -6.31
N GLN A 187 0.97 10.70 -7.25
CA GLN A 187 1.39 11.57 -8.36
C GLN A 187 1.42 13.03 -7.93
N GLY A 188 2.39 13.77 -8.43
CA GLY A 188 2.50 15.19 -8.20
C GLY A 188 3.55 15.82 -9.11
N ASP A 189 3.63 17.13 -9.05
CA ASP A 189 4.68 17.92 -9.70
C ASP A 189 5.45 18.65 -8.59
N VAL A 190 6.72 18.32 -8.43
CA VAL A 190 7.57 18.87 -7.37
C VAL A 190 8.88 19.46 -7.97
N SER A 191 9.48 20.37 -7.23
CA SER A 191 10.80 20.91 -7.60
C SER A 191 11.90 20.00 -7.07
N VAL A 192 12.72 19.44 -7.96
CA VAL A 192 13.90 18.65 -7.62
C VAL A 192 15.12 19.35 -8.23
N ASN A 193 16.07 19.75 -7.40
CA ASN A 193 17.27 20.50 -7.82
C ASN A 193 16.94 21.76 -8.67
N GLY A 194 15.88 22.49 -8.27
CA GLY A 194 15.44 23.70 -8.96
C GLY A 194 14.60 23.48 -10.23
N HIS A 195 14.38 22.24 -10.65
CA HIS A 195 13.58 21.90 -11.84
C HIS A 195 12.27 21.26 -11.44
N ARG A 196 11.15 21.75 -12.00
CA ARG A 196 9.83 21.10 -11.82
C ARG A 196 9.78 19.78 -12.57
N ARG A 197 9.43 18.70 -11.85
CA ARG A 197 9.41 17.34 -12.37
C ARG A 197 8.06 16.70 -12.11
N LYS A 198 7.56 15.95 -13.09
CA LYS A 198 6.40 15.05 -12.94
C LYS A 198 6.85 13.80 -12.20
N VAL A 199 6.32 13.57 -11.00
CA VAL A 199 6.84 12.50 -10.14
C VAL A 199 5.78 11.56 -9.61
N ILE A 200 6.24 10.39 -9.19
CA ILE A 200 5.61 9.52 -8.22
C ILE A 200 6.37 9.66 -6.91
N MET A 201 5.65 9.85 -5.83
CA MET A 201 6.17 9.87 -4.47
C MET A 201 5.71 8.62 -3.74
N GLN A 202 6.65 7.90 -3.12
CA GLN A 202 6.41 6.67 -2.38
C GLN A 202 7.05 6.75 -0.99
N MET A 203 6.23 6.90 0.05
CA MET A 203 6.67 6.67 1.43
C MET A 203 6.72 5.17 1.67
N SER A 204 7.87 4.59 1.40
CA SER A 204 8.04 3.14 1.44
C SER A 204 8.04 2.60 2.87
N ARG A 205 7.51 1.40 3.02
CA ARG A 205 7.55 0.59 4.25
C ARG A 205 8.95 0.44 4.81
N ASN A 206 9.95 0.42 3.92
CA ASN A 206 11.37 0.28 4.23
C ASN A 206 12.02 1.49 4.92
N GLY A 207 11.28 2.60 5.10
CA GLY A 207 11.73 3.79 5.83
C GLY A 207 12.31 4.90 4.96
N PHE A 208 12.41 4.71 3.65
CA PHE A 208 12.81 5.75 2.71
C PHE A 208 11.61 6.35 1.98
N LEU A 209 11.66 7.66 1.74
CA LEU A 209 10.76 8.38 0.85
C LEU A 209 11.44 8.51 -0.52
N TYR A 210 10.83 7.90 -1.53
CA TYR A 210 11.33 7.90 -2.89
C TYR A 210 10.56 8.90 -3.75
N VAL A 211 11.29 9.64 -4.58
CA VAL A 211 10.76 10.51 -5.63
C VAL A 211 11.28 9.99 -6.97
N ILE A 212 10.38 9.56 -7.81
CA ILE A 212 10.67 8.90 -9.10
C ILE A 212 10.04 9.72 -10.21
N ASP A 213 10.77 9.99 -11.29
CA ASP A 213 10.22 10.57 -12.50
C ASP A 213 9.19 9.62 -13.11
N ARG A 214 7.90 10.04 -13.13
CA ARG A 214 6.81 9.16 -13.56
C ARG A 214 6.77 8.91 -15.07
N THR A 215 7.57 9.64 -15.84
CA THR A 215 7.64 9.46 -17.29
C THR A 215 8.51 8.29 -17.71
N ASN A 216 9.53 7.94 -16.89
CA ASN A 216 10.57 6.99 -17.29
C ASN A 216 11.09 6.06 -16.16
N GLY A 217 10.63 6.27 -14.91
CA GLY A 217 11.04 5.46 -13.76
C GLY A 217 12.40 5.85 -13.14
N GLN A 218 13.01 6.98 -13.54
CA GLN A 218 14.28 7.43 -12.97
C GLN A 218 14.10 7.85 -11.51
N LEU A 219 14.94 7.30 -10.61
CA LEU A 219 15.03 7.77 -9.23
C LEU A 219 15.63 9.17 -9.17
N LEU A 220 14.93 10.12 -8.54
CA LEU A 220 15.38 11.50 -8.37
C LEU A 220 15.86 11.79 -6.96
N SER A 221 15.23 11.19 -5.94
CA SER A 221 15.70 11.22 -4.55
C SER A 221 15.20 10.03 -3.77
N ALA A 222 15.93 9.65 -2.73
CA ALA A 222 15.54 8.63 -1.75
C ALA A 222 16.16 8.99 -0.40
N ASN A 223 15.36 9.55 0.49
CA ASN A 223 15.81 10.02 1.80
C ASN A 223 15.06 9.29 2.93
N PRO A 224 15.73 8.94 4.05
CA PRO A 224 15.08 8.30 5.17
C PRO A 224 14.12 9.29 5.86
N TYR A 225 12.86 8.88 6.06
CA TYR A 225 11.88 9.62 6.85
C TYR A 225 11.66 9.02 8.25
N ALA A 226 12.29 7.86 8.50
CA ALA A 226 12.25 7.15 9.77
C ALA A 226 13.62 6.56 10.10
N LYS A 227 13.75 5.96 11.29
CA LYS A 227 14.95 5.20 11.66
C LYS A 227 15.07 3.96 10.78
N VAL A 228 16.23 3.78 10.14
CA VAL A 228 16.56 2.67 9.24
C VAL A 228 17.88 2.06 9.68
N ASN A 229 17.96 0.72 9.73
CA ASN A 229 19.22 0.00 9.96
C ASN A 229 19.46 -1.20 9.01
N TRP A 230 18.49 -1.49 8.10
CA TRP A 230 18.65 -2.55 7.11
C TRP A 230 19.52 -2.13 5.90
N ALA A 231 19.55 -0.83 5.62
CA ALA A 231 20.36 -0.21 4.58
C ALA A 231 21.01 1.06 5.12
N THR A 232 22.18 1.41 4.60
CA THR A 232 22.87 2.66 4.94
C THR A 232 22.32 3.84 4.16
N HIS A 233 21.99 3.63 2.88
CA HIS A 233 21.40 4.64 1.98
C HIS A 233 20.88 3.94 0.71
N VAL A 234 20.24 4.70 -0.16
CA VAL A 234 19.93 4.29 -1.54
C VAL A 234 20.91 4.99 -2.48
N ASP A 235 21.67 4.23 -3.24
CA ASP A 235 22.59 4.78 -4.25
C ASP A 235 21.77 5.33 -5.42
N LEU A 236 21.80 6.65 -5.62
CA LEU A 236 21.02 7.31 -6.66
C LEU A 236 21.49 7.00 -8.09
N LYS A 237 22.74 6.51 -8.26
CA LYS A 237 23.26 6.12 -9.59
C LYS A 237 22.69 4.77 -10.04
N THR A 238 22.61 3.83 -9.14
CA THR A 238 22.11 2.47 -9.42
C THR A 238 20.63 2.31 -9.10
N GLY A 239 20.06 3.20 -8.30
CA GLY A 239 18.72 3.10 -7.76
C GLY A 239 18.58 2.02 -6.68
N ARG A 240 19.66 1.45 -6.17
CA ARG A 240 19.62 0.30 -5.27
C ARG A 240 19.95 0.68 -3.82
N PRO A 241 19.24 0.10 -2.83
CA PRO A 241 19.64 0.22 -1.44
C PRO A 241 21.00 -0.49 -1.21
N VAL A 242 21.85 0.15 -0.40
CA VAL A 242 23.11 -0.43 0.06
C VAL A 242 22.85 -1.10 1.40
N GLU A 243 22.78 -2.44 1.39
CA GLU A 243 22.47 -3.24 2.59
C GLU A 243 23.51 -3.01 3.70
N SER A 244 23.00 -2.95 4.93
CA SER A 244 23.82 -2.82 6.14
C SER A 244 24.40 -4.15 6.59
N GLU A 245 25.28 -4.11 7.60
CA GLU A 245 25.79 -5.32 8.26
C GLU A 245 24.67 -6.12 8.97
N GLU A 246 23.62 -5.44 9.48
CA GLU A 246 22.45 -6.11 10.06
C GLU A 246 21.70 -6.95 9.03
N SER A 247 21.50 -6.43 7.81
CA SER A 247 20.91 -7.21 6.71
C SER A 247 21.75 -8.42 6.35
N LYS A 248 23.07 -8.24 6.24
CA LYS A 248 23.99 -9.33 5.94
C LYS A 248 23.98 -10.41 7.04
N LYS A 249 23.91 -9.99 8.32
CA LYS A 249 23.80 -10.90 9.46
C LYS A 249 22.52 -11.75 9.38
N LEU A 250 21.36 -11.17 9.02
CA LEU A 250 20.14 -11.93 8.82
C LEU A 250 20.30 -12.96 7.70
N ARG A 251 20.84 -12.54 6.55
CA ARG A 251 21.05 -13.43 5.39
C ARG A 251 22.01 -14.56 5.67
N ALA A 252 22.91 -14.38 6.64
CA ALA A 252 23.80 -15.41 7.18
C ALA A 252 23.12 -16.31 8.25
N GLY A 253 21.81 -16.16 8.48
CA GLY A 253 21.04 -16.97 9.44
C GLY A 253 21.02 -16.41 10.87
N GLY A 254 21.51 -15.20 11.10
CA GLY A 254 21.49 -14.56 12.41
C GLY A 254 20.14 -14.01 12.81
N THR A 255 19.97 -13.76 14.11
CA THR A 255 18.85 -12.99 14.65
C THR A 255 19.24 -11.53 14.74
N ILE A 256 18.37 -10.63 14.30
CA ILE A 256 18.63 -9.19 14.29
C ILE A 256 17.46 -8.38 14.89
N GLN A 257 17.75 -7.15 15.29
CA GLN A 257 16.73 -6.13 15.56
C GLN A 257 16.67 -5.19 14.36
N ILE A 258 15.53 -5.22 13.65
CA ILE A 258 15.31 -4.46 12.42
C ILE A 258 14.51 -3.18 12.65
N TRP A 259 14.99 -2.06 12.12
CA TRP A 259 14.32 -0.78 11.99
C TRP A 259 14.17 -0.39 10.50
N PRO A 260 12.98 0.01 10.05
CA PRO A 260 11.70 -0.13 10.73
C PRO A 260 11.33 -1.61 10.92
N SER A 261 10.33 -1.86 11.77
CA SER A 261 9.79 -3.22 11.96
C SER A 261 9.22 -3.78 10.65
N ILE A 262 8.86 -5.07 10.65
CA ILE A 262 8.16 -5.69 9.53
C ILE A 262 6.84 -4.97 9.18
N ASN A 263 6.22 -4.20 10.10
CA ASN A 263 5.10 -3.32 9.79
C ASN A 263 5.50 -2.08 8.98
N GLY A 264 6.80 -1.81 8.88
CA GLY A 264 7.36 -0.66 8.19
C GLY A 264 7.31 0.64 9.00
N ALA A 265 7.94 1.69 8.46
CA ALA A 265 7.88 3.05 8.97
C ALA A 265 6.55 3.75 8.64
N LYS A 266 5.80 3.23 7.69
CA LYS A 266 4.42 3.51 7.34
C LYS A 266 3.80 2.18 6.91
N ASN A 267 2.48 2.05 7.01
CA ASN A 267 1.78 0.88 6.50
C ASN A 267 0.73 1.31 5.45
N TRP A 268 -0.09 0.41 4.96
CA TRP A 268 -1.05 0.61 3.87
C TRP A 268 -2.05 1.79 4.01
N PRO A 269 -2.36 2.39 5.18
CA PRO A 269 -3.15 3.61 5.21
C PRO A 269 -2.48 4.69 4.38
N HIS A 270 -3.20 5.23 3.40
CA HIS A 270 -2.65 6.12 2.37
C HIS A 270 -2.20 7.45 2.95
N ALA A 271 -1.08 7.96 2.44
CA ALA A 271 -0.68 9.36 2.58
C ALA A 271 -1.47 10.23 1.59
N ALA A 272 -1.42 11.54 1.78
CA ALA A 272 -1.99 12.52 0.87
C ALA A 272 -0.94 13.55 0.47
N PHE A 273 -1.01 14.07 -0.74
CA PHE A 273 -0.20 15.20 -1.21
C PHE A 273 -1.10 16.41 -1.43
N ASN A 274 -0.68 17.57 -0.93
CA ASN A 274 -1.35 18.82 -1.22
C ASN A 274 -0.44 19.68 -2.11
N PRO A 275 -0.80 19.92 -3.38
CA PRO A 275 0.02 20.70 -4.29
C PRO A 275 0.14 22.17 -3.89
N ASN A 276 -0.78 22.72 -3.09
CA ASN A 276 -0.72 24.10 -2.61
C ASN A 276 0.36 24.30 -1.55
N THR A 277 0.60 23.31 -0.70
CA THR A 277 1.65 23.33 0.33
C THR A 277 2.94 22.67 -0.15
N GLY A 278 2.87 21.82 -1.19
CA GLY A 278 3.99 21.01 -1.66
C GLY A 278 4.36 19.85 -0.71
N LEU A 279 3.52 19.53 0.28
CA LEU A 279 3.82 18.57 1.33
C LEU A 279 3.05 17.25 1.19
N LEU A 280 3.68 16.18 1.63
CA LEU A 280 3.05 14.88 1.91
C LEU A 280 2.59 14.84 3.36
N TYR A 281 1.39 14.29 3.58
CA TYR A 281 0.80 14.09 4.90
C TYR A 281 0.61 12.61 5.14
N ALA A 282 1.15 12.09 6.22
CA ALA A 282 1.13 10.66 6.51
C ALA A 282 1.05 10.35 8.00
N ASN A 283 0.52 9.17 8.30
CA ASN A 283 0.68 8.53 9.60
C ASN A 283 1.90 7.60 9.54
N THR A 284 2.92 7.90 10.32
CA THR A 284 4.17 7.14 10.39
C THR A 284 4.23 6.24 11.61
N LEU A 285 5.13 5.25 11.57
CA LEU A 285 5.34 4.27 12.63
C LEU A 285 6.80 4.31 13.08
N HIS A 286 7.00 4.31 14.40
CA HIS A 286 8.33 4.24 15.02
C HIS A 286 8.42 2.96 15.85
N SER A 287 8.79 1.87 15.20
CA SER A 287 8.92 0.57 15.86
C SER A 287 9.98 -0.30 15.21
N TYR A 288 10.51 -1.23 16.00
CA TYR A 288 11.39 -2.29 15.51
C TYR A 288 10.72 -3.66 15.71
N SER A 289 11.34 -4.69 15.17
CA SER A 289 11.05 -6.07 15.53
C SER A 289 12.34 -6.90 15.60
N THR A 290 12.31 -7.94 16.41
CA THR A 290 13.33 -8.98 16.37
C THR A 290 12.93 -9.96 15.27
N PHE A 291 13.87 -10.28 14.38
CA PHE A 291 13.61 -11.01 13.14
C PHE A 291 14.68 -12.08 12.92
N LYS A 292 14.24 -13.26 12.52
CA LYS A 292 15.13 -14.36 12.08
C LYS A 292 14.45 -15.24 11.03
N PHE A 293 15.22 -15.88 10.19
CA PHE A 293 14.73 -16.94 9.33
C PHE A 293 14.49 -18.23 10.11
N THR A 294 13.41 -18.92 9.74
CA THR A 294 13.12 -20.30 10.20
C THR A 294 13.14 -21.23 8.99
N PRO A 295 13.35 -22.54 9.19
CA PRO A 295 13.27 -23.48 8.09
C PRO A 295 11.96 -23.35 7.31
N LEU A 296 12.06 -23.49 5.99
CA LEU A 296 10.88 -23.51 5.13
C LEU A 296 10.21 -24.88 5.22
N GLU A 297 8.93 -24.88 5.58
CA GLU A 297 8.10 -26.07 5.44
C GLU A 297 7.78 -26.35 3.98
N ALA A 298 7.36 -27.59 3.68
CA ALA A 298 6.87 -27.91 2.35
C ALA A 298 5.64 -27.05 2.00
N TYR A 299 5.62 -26.52 0.78
CA TYR A 299 4.48 -25.74 0.31
C TYR A 299 3.18 -26.53 0.38
N LYS A 300 2.14 -25.91 0.94
CA LYS A 300 0.77 -26.45 0.98
C LYS A 300 -0.20 -25.35 0.55
N ALA A 301 -0.99 -25.62 -0.47
CA ALA A 301 -1.95 -24.66 -1.02
C ALA A 301 -2.93 -24.14 0.05
N GLY A 302 -3.12 -22.82 0.10
CA GLY A 302 -4.00 -22.15 1.06
C GLY A 302 -3.45 -22.00 2.49
N PHE A 303 -2.22 -22.44 2.76
CA PHE A 303 -1.52 -22.27 4.03
C PHE A 303 -0.40 -21.22 3.91
N ARG A 304 -0.07 -20.58 5.03
CA ARG A 304 1.03 -19.60 5.04
C ARG A 304 2.36 -20.27 4.70
N TYR A 305 3.13 -19.59 3.88
CA TYR A 305 4.42 -20.02 3.38
C TYR A 305 5.41 -18.86 3.47
N THR A 306 6.00 -18.63 4.66
CA THR A 306 6.83 -17.46 4.93
C THR A 306 8.24 -17.78 5.43
N GLY A 307 8.43 -18.75 6.31
CA GLY A 307 9.75 -19.17 6.81
C GLY A 307 10.46 -18.12 7.66
N ILE A 308 9.71 -17.40 8.50
CA ILE A 308 10.27 -16.41 9.43
C ILE A 308 9.67 -16.51 10.83
N GLU A 309 10.44 -16.05 11.79
CA GLU A 309 9.93 -15.62 13.10
C GLU A 309 10.14 -14.12 13.24
N ASN A 310 9.09 -13.44 13.70
CA ASN A 310 9.09 -12.00 13.92
C ASN A 310 8.42 -11.68 15.26
N ILE A 311 9.16 -11.04 16.15
CA ILE A 311 8.71 -10.65 17.48
C ILE A 311 8.66 -9.13 17.55
N TYR A 312 7.46 -8.59 17.82
CA TYR A 312 7.28 -7.17 18.05
C TYR A 312 7.52 -6.82 19.52
N PRO A 313 8.12 -5.65 19.82
CA PRO A 313 8.09 -5.13 21.17
C PRO A 313 6.64 -4.85 21.58
N PRO A 314 6.34 -4.78 22.88
CA PRO A 314 5.08 -4.23 23.38
C PRO A 314 4.80 -2.84 22.78
N THR A 315 3.53 -2.52 22.56
CA THR A 315 3.15 -1.16 22.15
C THR A 315 3.31 -0.24 23.36
N PRO A 316 4.11 0.84 23.26
CA PRO A 316 4.19 1.82 24.33
C PRO A 316 2.80 2.41 24.62
N THR A 317 2.53 2.71 25.90
CA THR A 317 1.27 3.31 26.33
C THR A 317 1.41 4.81 26.61
N ASP A 318 2.61 5.26 26.86
CA ASP A 318 3.02 6.60 27.30
C ASP A 318 3.98 7.31 26.33
N GLU A 319 4.60 6.57 25.42
CA GLU A 319 5.50 7.11 24.41
C GLU A 319 4.85 7.08 23.01
N PRO A 320 5.23 8.01 22.11
CA PRO A 320 4.78 8.00 20.74
C PRO A 320 5.25 6.75 20.00
N SER A 321 4.31 5.97 19.46
CA SER A 321 4.58 4.82 18.59
C SER A 321 4.59 5.21 17.11
N GLY A 322 4.36 6.49 16.79
CA GLY A 322 4.33 7.08 15.47
C GLY A 322 3.89 8.53 15.52
N HIS A 323 3.71 9.13 14.35
CA HIS A 323 3.30 10.54 14.24
C HIS A 323 2.29 10.71 13.09
N MET A 324 1.43 11.71 13.23
CA MET A 324 0.83 12.40 12.08
C MET A 324 1.84 13.46 11.63
N GLU A 325 2.22 13.46 10.37
CA GLU A 325 3.32 14.31 9.89
C GLU A 325 2.98 14.99 8.57
N ALA A 326 3.50 16.23 8.39
CA ALA A 326 3.68 16.83 7.09
C ALA A 326 5.17 16.79 6.72
N ILE A 327 5.49 16.27 5.55
CA ILE A 327 6.86 15.96 5.14
C ILE A 327 7.14 16.58 3.76
N ASP A 328 8.27 17.24 3.62
CA ASP A 328 8.79 17.65 2.31
C ASP A 328 9.13 16.40 1.48
N PRO A 329 8.55 16.21 0.29
CA PRO A 329 8.70 14.96 -0.46
C PRO A 329 10.12 14.70 -0.97
N VAL A 330 10.91 15.75 -1.20
CA VAL A 330 12.26 15.62 -1.78
C VAL A 330 13.31 15.37 -0.71
N THR A 331 13.22 16.08 0.41
CA THR A 331 14.21 16.00 1.50
C THR A 331 13.84 15.01 2.60
N ALA A 332 12.59 14.54 2.63
CA ALA A 332 11.99 13.74 3.68
C ALA A 332 12.01 14.40 5.07
N LYS A 333 12.25 15.72 5.14
CA LYS A 333 12.23 16.46 6.40
C LYS A 333 10.80 16.82 6.79
N PRO A 334 10.40 16.58 8.05
CA PRO A 334 9.09 16.99 8.51
C PRO A 334 9.02 18.51 8.70
N LYS A 335 7.92 19.11 8.26
CA LYS A 335 7.54 20.49 8.59
C LYS A 335 6.94 20.55 9.99
N TRP A 336 6.06 19.59 10.29
CA TRP A 336 5.48 19.40 11.61
C TRP A 336 5.22 17.91 11.91
N ARG A 337 5.15 17.59 13.21
CA ARG A 337 4.84 16.26 13.74
C ARG A 337 3.87 16.37 14.91
N VAL A 338 2.82 15.57 14.90
CA VAL A 338 1.89 15.39 16.01
C VAL A 338 1.99 13.95 16.50
N PRO A 339 2.36 13.71 17.76
CA PRO A 339 2.61 12.37 18.26
C PRO A 339 1.34 11.53 18.33
N LEU A 340 1.47 10.22 18.05
CA LEU A 340 0.46 9.20 18.26
C LEU A 340 0.89 8.32 19.44
N VAL A 341 0.17 8.43 20.55
CA VAL A 341 0.43 7.68 21.77
C VAL A 341 -0.56 6.52 21.91
N GLY A 342 -0.10 5.37 22.36
CA GLY A 342 -0.95 4.21 22.67
C GLY A 342 -1.46 3.40 21.47
N TYR A 343 -1.29 3.87 20.23
CA TYR A 343 -1.75 3.20 19.03
C TYR A 343 -0.67 3.18 17.94
N ARG A 344 -0.45 2.00 17.37
CA ARG A 344 0.60 1.83 16.32
C ARG A 344 0.22 2.43 14.97
N ASN A 345 -1.05 2.80 14.76
CA ASN A 345 -1.53 3.37 13.50
C ASN A 345 -2.74 4.29 13.70
N ALA A 346 -2.89 5.21 12.76
CA ALA A 346 -4.13 5.90 12.48
C ALA A 346 -4.63 5.50 11.07
N SER A 347 -5.78 6.02 10.63
CA SER A 347 -6.29 5.78 9.30
C SER A 347 -5.46 6.52 8.24
N ALA A 348 -5.86 6.42 6.96
CA ALA A 348 -5.28 7.21 5.89
C ALA A 348 -5.56 8.71 6.06
N MET A 349 -4.77 9.54 5.39
CA MET A 349 -4.93 10.99 5.34
C MET A 349 -5.73 11.42 4.12
N LEU A 350 -6.54 12.48 4.29
CA LEU A 350 -7.22 13.18 3.21
C LEU A 350 -6.82 14.66 3.28
N ALA A 351 -6.15 15.17 2.25
CA ALA A 351 -5.86 16.59 2.11
C ALA A 351 -6.92 17.28 1.25
N THR A 352 -7.33 18.49 1.66
CA THR A 352 -8.29 19.30 0.92
C THR A 352 -7.65 20.57 0.39
N GLY A 353 -8.23 21.14 -0.68
CA GLY A 353 -7.77 22.40 -1.26
C GLY A 353 -7.92 23.61 -0.31
N GLY A 354 -8.79 23.50 0.71
CA GLY A 354 -8.99 24.52 1.73
C GLY A 354 -8.00 24.47 2.90
N GLY A 355 -6.90 23.70 2.80
CA GLY A 355 -5.86 23.66 3.82
C GLY A 355 -6.18 22.79 5.04
N LEU A 356 -7.12 21.85 4.92
CA LEU A 356 -7.45 20.90 5.98
C LEU A 356 -6.93 19.50 5.65
N ILE A 357 -6.46 18.81 6.70
CA ILE A 357 -6.10 17.40 6.66
C ILE A 357 -7.06 16.62 7.56
N PHE A 358 -7.79 15.67 6.99
CA PHE A 358 -8.65 14.77 7.76
C PHE A 358 -7.98 13.41 7.94
N THR A 359 -8.06 12.87 9.16
CA THR A 359 -7.64 11.50 9.47
C THR A 359 -8.44 10.93 10.63
N GLY A 360 -8.56 9.62 10.69
CA GLY A 360 -9.19 8.92 11.81
C GLY A 360 -8.16 8.31 12.75
N LYS A 361 -8.52 8.13 13.99
CA LYS A 361 -7.73 7.42 15.01
C LYS A 361 -8.39 6.09 15.36
N PHE A 362 -7.60 5.11 15.77
CA PHE A 362 -8.14 3.85 16.30
C PHE A 362 -8.96 4.01 17.58
N SER A 363 -8.74 5.11 18.30
CA SER A 363 -9.62 5.52 19.41
C SER A 363 -11.05 5.84 18.96
N GLY A 364 -11.32 6.01 17.66
CA GLY A 364 -12.63 6.35 17.12
C GLY A 364 -12.86 7.84 16.89
N GLU A 365 -11.83 8.65 16.99
CA GLU A 365 -11.90 10.06 16.66
C GLU A 365 -11.57 10.28 15.19
N ILE A 366 -12.41 11.05 14.47
CA ILE A 366 -12.01 11.74 13.26
C ILE A 366 -11.57 13.15 13.63
N VAL A 367 -10.45 13.59 13.07
CA VAL A 367 -9.88 14.92 13.32
C VAL A 367 -9.67 15.68 12.03
N ALA A 368 -9.81 17.01 12.10
CA ALA A 368 -9.35 17.94 11.08
C ALA A 368 -8.15 18.71 11.64
N LEU A 369 -7.04 18.68 10.90
CA LEU A 369 -5.81 19.39 11.24
C LEU A 369 -5.59 20.52 10.23
N ASP A 370 -4.97 21.59 10.69
CA ASP A 370 -4.42 22.62 9.81
C ASP A 370 -3.24 22.04 9.02
N ALA A 371 -3.25 22.21 7.71
CA ALA A 371 -2.25 21.61 6.82
C ALA A 371 -0.84 22.21 7.01
N ASP A 372 -0.75 23.49 7.44
CA ASP A 372 0.52 24.19 7.59
C ASP A 372 1.20 23.95 8.92
N THR A 373 0.41 23.77 9.99
CA THR A 373 0.90 23.74 11.38
C THR A 373 0.71 22.40 12.08
N GLY A 374 -0.22 21.55 11.58
CA GLY A 374 -0.62 20.32 12.26
C GLY A 374 -1.54 20.53 13.47
N ALA A 375 -1.94 21.79 13.75
CA ALA A 375 -2.87 22.10 14.83
C ALA A 375 -4.22 21.42 14.62
N GLN A 376 -4.77 20.79 15.65
CA GLN A 376 -6.10 20.19 15.58
C GLN A 376 -7.16 21.28 15.66
N LEU A 377 -7.91 21.46 14.57
CA LEU A 377 -8.98 22.47 14.47
C LEU A 377 -10.35 21.93 14.86
N TRP A 378 -10.56 20.63 14.65
CA TRP A 378 -11.84 19.98 14.94
C TRP A 378 -11.65 18.51 15.23
N SER A 379 -12.57 17.92 15.99
CA SER A 379 -12.68 16.49 16.21
C SER A 379 -14.09 16.05 16.47
N PHE A 380 -14.39 14.79 16.16
CA PHE A 380 -15.65 14.14 16.45
C PHE A 380 -15.39 12.68 16.86
N LYS A 381 -16.04 12.24 17.96
CA LYS A 381 -15.96 10.86 18.44
C LYS A 381 -17.03 10.00 17.78
N THR A 382 -16.60 9.01 17.00
CA THR A 382 -17.48 8.02 16.40
C THR A 382 -17.73 6.83 17.34
N SER A 383 -18.60 5.92 16.92
CA SER A 383 -18.99 4.76 17.73
C SER A 383 -17.92 3.66 17.85
N SER A 384 -16.92 3.62 16.95
CA SER A 384 -15.87 2.60 16.93
C SER A 384 -14.56 3.20 16.41
N GLY A 385 -13.47 2.42 16.37
CA GLY A 385 -12.21 2.88 15.82
C GLY A 385 -12.29 3.13 14.31
N ILE A 386 -11.48 4.06 13.82
CA ILE A 386 -11.43 4.42 12.40
C ILE A 386 -10.15 3.88 11.79
N ASN A 387 -10.30 3.01 10.78
CA ASN A 387 -9.21 2.44 10.00
C ASN A 387 -9.36 2.76 8.50
N ALA A 388 -10.56 3.18 8.08
CA ALA A 388 -10.86 3.54 6.72
C ALA A 388 -10.32 4.92 6.35
N GLN A 389 -10.02 5.12 5.08
CA GLN A 389 -9.65 6.44 4.55
C GLN A 389 -10.88 7.37 4.54
N PRO A 390 -10.77 8.59 5.06
CA PRO A 390 -11.77 9.63 4.81
C PRO A 390 -11.85 9.95 3.32
N ILE A 391 -13.04 10.22 2.83
CA ILE A 391 -13.29 10.70 1.46
C ILE A 391 -14.00 12.04 1.49
N THR A 392 -13.81 12.86 0.45
CA THR A 392 -14.58 14.06 0.23
C THR A 392 -15.34 14.00 -1.09
N TRP A 393 -16.52 14.58 -1.09
CA TRP A 393 -17.41 14.64 -2.27
C TRP A 393 -18.30 15.87 -2.18
N THR A 394 -18.88 16.27 -3.31
CA THR A 394 -19.77 17.44 -3.39
C THR A 394 -21.14 17.06 -3.91
N LYS A 395 -22.18 17.71 -3.39
CA LYS A 395 -23.55 17.63 -3.90
C LYS A 395 -24.20 19.00 -3.79
N ASN A 396 -24.77 19.49 -4.87
CA ASN A 396 -25.46 20.80 -4.95
C ASN A 396 -24.58 21.95 -4.41
N GLY A 397 -23.29 21.95 -4.77
CA GLY A 397 -22.32 22.97 -4.32
C GLY A 397 -21.82 22.83 -2.88
N LYS A 398 -22.39 21.93 -2.07
CA LYS A 398 -21.97 21.68 -0.70
C LYS A 398 -20.97 20.55 -0.64
N GLN A 399 -19.85 20.75 0.08
CA GLN A 399 -18.83 19.75 0.33
C GLN A 399 -19.19 18.89 1.55
N TYR A 400 -18.90 17.59 1.43
CA TYR A 400 -19.06 16.60 2.48
C TYR A 400 -17.77 15.86 2.71
N VAL A 401 -17.53 15.44 3.96
CA VAL A 401 -16.48 14.50 4.34
C VAL A 401 -17.13 13.27 4.94
N THR A 402 -16.80 12.09 4.42
CA THR A 402 -17.37 10.82 4.89
C THR A 402 -16.27 9.89 5.39
N VAL A 403 -16.51 9.22 6.51
CA VAL A 403 -15.62 8.22 7.08
C VAL A 403 -16.40 6.99 7.53
N LEU A 404 -15.78 5.82 7.38
CA LEU A 404 -16.27 4.56 7.92
C LEU A 404 -15.63 4.32 9.29
N SER A 405 -16.44 4.16 10.32
CA SER A 405 -16.01 3.78 11.67
C SER A 405 -16.35 2.33 11.94
N GLY A 406 -15.36 1.52 12.27
CA GLY A 406 -15.50 0.10 12.56
C GLY A 406 -14.14 -0.60 12.65
N LEU A 407 -13.92 -1.39 13.68
CA LEU A 407 -12.70 -2.18 13.90
C LEU A 407 -12.89 -3.61 13.40
N GLY A 408 -13.17 -3.79 12.10
CA GLY A 408 -13.24 -5.09 11.46
C GLY A 408 -11.88 -5.60 10.95
N GLY A 409 -11.85 -6.89 10.58
CA GLY A 409 -10.73 -7.50 9.86
C GLY A 409 -9.44 -7.68 10.66
N VAL A 410 -8.31 -7.63 9.97
CA VAL A 410 -6.97 -7.89 10.53
C VAL A 410 -6.55 -6.88 11.59
N SER A 411 -7.07 -5.65 11.50
CA SER A 411 -6.65 -4.55 12.38
C SER A 411 -7.08 -4.74 13.84
N SER A 412 -8.25 -5.33 14.10
CA SER A 412 -8.76 -5.52 15.46
C SER A 412 -8.06 -6.65 16.21
N ALA A 413 -7.74 -7.75 15.54
CA ALA A 413 -7.25 -8.97 16.18
C ALA A 413 -5.74 -8.98 16.48
N ARG A 414 -4.95 -8.13 15.81
CA ARG A 414 -3.47 -8.20 15.85
C ARG A 414 -2.78 -7.07 16.62
N ARG A 415 -3.51 -6.09 17.16
CA ARG A 415 -2.90 -4.82 17.60
C ARG A 415 -3.04 -4.51 19.07
N GLY A 416 -3.48 -5.45 19.89
CA GLY A 416 -3.61 -5.22 21.34
C GLY A 416 -4.50 -4.03 21.67
N LEU A 417 -5.48 -3.73 20.81
CA LEU A 417 -6.46 -2.68 21.06
C LEU A 417 -7.29 -3.06 22.30
N PRO A 418 -7.59 -2.11 23.17
CA PRO A 418 -8.44 -2.39 24.33
C PRO A 418 -9.77 -3.00 23.87
N ASN A 419 -10.23 -4.05 24.55
CA ASN A 419 -11.56 -4.64 24.33
C ASN A 419 -12.72 -3.66 24.60
N THR A 420 -12.39 -2.42 24.93
CA THR A 420 -13.34 -1.35 25.24
C THR A 420 -13.92 -0.65 24.02
N LEU A 421 -13.35 -0.88 22.81
CA LEU A 421 -13.90 -0.29 21.59
C LEU A 421 -14.92 -1.21 20.93
N PRO A 422 -16.16 -0.74 20.67
CA PRO A 422 -17.17 -1.54 20.00
C PRO A 422 -16.72 -2.03 18.64
N ALA A 423 -17.02 -3.29 18.30
CA ALA A 423 -16.70 -3.89 17.02
C ALA A 423 -17.65 -3.49 15.87
N GLY A 424 -18.66 -2.68 16.15
CA GLY A 424 -19.68 -2.25 15.19
C GLY A 424 -19.12 -1.44 14.01
N GLY A 425 -19.94 -1.25 12.99
CA GLY A 425 -19.64 -0.43 11.81
C GLY A 425 -20.70 0.65 11.59
N SER A 426 -20.26 1.86 11.25
CA SER A 426 -21.12 3.01 10.93
C SER A 426 -20.50 3.88 9.87
N VAL A 427 -21.35 4.57 9.11
CA VAL A 427 -20.96 5.59 8.13
C VAL A 427 -21.27 6.96 8.70
N TRP A 428 -20.28 7.81 8.79
CA TRP A 428 -20.41 9.18 9.28
C TRP A 428 -20.12 10.16 8.16
N THR A 429 -21.04 11.09 7.94
CA THR A 429 -20.89 12.13 6.93
C THR A 429 -21.06 13.49 7.59
N PHE A 430 -20.10 14.36 7.34
CA PHE A 430 -20.01 15.71 7.90
C PHE A 430 -20.09 16.75 6.79
N ALA A 431 -20.66 17.89 7.10
CA ALA A 431 -20.68 19.08 6.25
C ALA A 431 -20.61 20.33 7.13
N LEU A 432 -20.16 21.45 6.59
CA LEU A 432 -20.32 22.73 7.26
C LEU A 432 -21.80 23.09 7.28
N PHE A 433 -22.23 23.66 8.41
CA PHE A 433 -23.56 24.29 8.48
C PHE A 433 -23.58 25.54 7.61
N ASP A 434 -24.69 25.75 6.92
CA ASP A 434 -24.95 27.03 6.28
C ASP A 434 -25.10 28.08 7.39
N GLN A 435 -24.31 29.17 7.35
CA GLN A 435 -24.46 30.31 8.25
C GLN A 435 -25.62 31.18 7.84
#